data_a4213df1ef63ab4ce0f0617fd71b37d4
#
_entry.id   a4213df1ef63ab4ce0f0617fd71b37d4
#
_cell.length_a   1.000
_cell.length_b   1.000
_cell.length_c   1.000
_cell.angle_alpha   90.00
_cell.angle_beta   90.00
_cell.angle_gamma   90.00
#
_symmetry.space_group_name_H-M   'P 1'
#
loop_
_entity.id
_entity.type
_entity.pdbx_description
1 polymer ?
#
loop_
_entity_poly.entity_id
_entity_poly.type
_entity_poly.pdbx_seq_one_letter_code
_entity_poly.pdbx_strand_id
1 'polypeptide(L)'
;MTGRSHLLLTGAAYATLALHPIPTPLGPISVPRLVPGGGLVPTLADAVAVALVGLLPDVDQAGSKAARLGGWPTRALAWLLQVVLGHRGALHSLVAAFVAWWLGQLVGSALGVPGLAGLVAFGWCAHLLLDAATAGGVPILWPLPLRLRLPPGLSTGGLGEHAALLGVLAVCAWWTGLA
;
A
#
# COMPACT_ATOMS: atom_id res chain seq x y z
N MET A 1 0.42 5.72 9.16
CA MET A 1 0.45 4.53 10.09
C MET A 1 1.87 4.02 10.23
N THR A 2 2.13 3.00 11.09
CA THR A 2 3.46 2.37 11.14
C THR A 2 3.69 1.49 9.92
N GLY A 3 4.96 1.32 9.49
CA GLY A 3 5.27 0.42 8.37
C GLY A 3 4.89 -1.05 8.60
N ARG A 4 4.68 -1.48 9.88
CA ARG A 4 4.13 -2.82 10.19
C ARG A 4 2.63 -2.88 9.86
N SER A 5 1.89 -1.85 10.24
CA SER A 5 0.46 -1.76 9.95
C SER A 5 0.19 -1.69 8.46
N HIS A 6 0.97 -0.89 7.70
CA HIS A 6 0.87 -0.85 6.23
C HIS A 6 1.10 -2.23 5.62
N LEU A 7 2.17 -2.92 6.00
CA LEU A 7 2.50 -4.24 5.47
C LEU A 7 1.38 -5.25 5.74
N LEU A 8 0.92 -5.35 6.97
CA LEU A 8 -0.09 -6.33 7.37
C LEU A 8 -1.46 -6.02 6.76
N LEU A 9 -1.91 -4.77 6.83
CA LEU A 9 -3.24 -4.38 6.33
C LEU A 9 -3.32 -4.45 4.81
N THR A 10 -2.28 -3.99 4.10
CA THR A 10 -2.25 -4.04 2.63
C THR A 10 -2.25 -5.49 2.14
N GLY A 11 -1.41 -6.35 2.74
CA GLY A 11 -1.36 -7.77 2.39
C GLY A 11 -2.65 -8.52 2.71
N ALA A 12 -3.24 -8.29 3.90
CA ALA A 12 -4.49 -8.93 4.30
C ALA A 12 -5.67 -8.48 3.43
N ALA A 13 -5.80 -7.18 3.16
CA ALA A 13 -6.85 -6.66 2.28
C ALA A 13 -6.75 -7.25 0.87
N TYR A 14 -5.53 -7.32 0.32
CA TYR A 14 -5.31 -7.94 -0.97
C TYR A 14 -5.70 -9.42 -0.96
N ALA A 15 -5.20 -10.21 -0.01
CA ALA A 15 -5.50 -11.63 0.09
C ALA A 15 -7.01 -11.90 0.22
N THR A 16 -7.69 -11.10 1.04
CA THR A 16 -9.15 -11.19 1.23
C THR A 16 -9.89 -10.98 -0.08
N LEU A 17 -9.59 -9.90 -0.81
CA LEU A 17 -10.24 -9.59 -2.09
C LEU A 17 -9.88 -10.58 -3.20
N ALA A 18 -8.66 -11.16 -3.14
CA ALA A 18 -8.21 -12.15 -4.11
C ALA A 18 -8.89 -13.51 -3.93
N LEU A 19 -9.18 -13.89 -2.68
CA LEU A 19 -9.87 -15.15 -2.35
C LEU A 19 -11.39 -15.00 -2.45
N HIS A 20 -11.93 -13.83 -2.08
CA HIS A 20 -13.36 -13.53 -2.00
C HIS A 20 -13.67 -12.21 -2.71
N PRO A 21 -13.76 -12.21 -4.05
CA PRO A 21 -14.12 -11.02 -4.80
C PRO A 21 -15.50 -10.48 -4.37
N ILE A 22 -15.61 -9.16 -4.23
CA ILE A 22 -16.86 -8.52 -3.83
C ILE A 22 -17.83 -8.51 -5.03
N PRO A 23 -19.00 -9.15 -4.93
CA PRO A 23 -19.97 -9.10 -6.01
C PRO A 23 -20.58 -7.71 -6.12
N THR A 24 -20.69 -7.20 -7.35
CA THR A 24 -21.39 -5.94 -7.64
C THR A 24 -22.33 -6.12 -8.82
N PRO A 25 -23.30 -5.22 -9.02
CA PRO A 25 -24.17 -5.24 -10.20
C PRO A 25 -23.42 -5.14 -11.54
N LEU A 26 -22.20 -4.59 -11.54
CA LEU A 26 -21.34 -4.45 -12.73
C LEU A 26 -20.33 -5.60 -12.87
N GLY A 27 -20.41 -6.62 -12.03
CA GLY A 27 -19.48 -7.75 -11.96
C GLY A 27 -18.64 -7.73 -10.66
N PRO A 28 -17.93 -8.82 -10.37
CA PRO A 28 -17.14 -8.90 -9.15
C PRO A 28 -15.93 -7.95 -9.19
N ILE A 29 -15.68 -7.25 -8.08
CA ILE A 29 -14.43 -6.52 -7.89
C ILE A 29 -13.32 -7.55 -7.68
N SER A 30 -12.41 -7.65 -8.65
CA SER A 30 -11.23 -8.52 -8.60
C SER A 30 -9.96 -7.70 -8.44
N VAL A 31 -8.94 -8.29 -7.83
CA VAL A 31 -7.63 -7.68 -7.70
C VAL A 31 -6.66 -8.19 -8.78
N PRO A 32 -5.72 -7.35 -9.25
CA PRO A 32 -4.69 -7.76 -10.20
C PRO A 32 -3.83 -8.89 -9.64
N ARG A 33 -3.34 -9.79 -10.49
CA ARG A 33 -2.50 -10.92 -10.10
C ARG A 33 -1.16 -10.90 -10.81
N LEU A 34 -0.06 -11.17 -10.08
CA LEU A 34 1.26 -11.44 -10.65
C LEU A 34 1.35 -12.89 -11.13
N VAL A 35 0.93 -13.79 -10.25
CA VAL A 35 0.99 -15.22 -10.53
C VAL A 35 -0.35 -15.66 -11.12
N PRO A 36 -0.37 -16.16 -12.36
CA PRO A 36 -1.60 -16.68 -12.96
C PRO A 36 -2.18 -17.83 -12.17
N GLY A 37 -3.50 -17.95 -12.18
CA GLY A 37 -4.22 -19.02 -11.48
C GLY A 37 -4.83 -18.58 -10.17
N GLY A 38 -5.64 -19.46 -9.60
CA GLY A 38 -6.28 -19.28 -8.30
C GLY A 38 -5.61 -20.14 -7.24
N GLY A 39 -6.02 -19.93 -5.99
CA GLY A 39 -5.57 -20.72 -4.85
C GLY A 39 -4.73 -19.94 -3.85
N LEU A 40 -4.45 -20.59 -2.72
CA LEU A 40 -3.84 -19.94 -1.56
C LEU A 40 -2.39 -19.51 -1.83
N VAL A 41 -1.57 -20.39 -2.41
CA VAL A 41 -0.12 -20.12 -2.58
C VAL A 41 0.14 -18.94 -3.52
N PRO A 42 -0.42 -18.87 -4.76
CA PRO A 42 -0.30 -17.69 -5.60
C PRO A 42 -0.81 -16.42 -4.93
N THR A 43 -1.95 -16.52 -4.22
CA THR A 43 -2.53 -15.38 -3.50
C THR A 43 -1.62 -14.85 -2.40
N LEU A 44 -0.96 -15.72 -1.63
CA LEU A 44 -0.01 -15.30 -0.60
C LEU A 44 1.25 -14.66 -1.19
N ALA A 45 1.75 -15.19 -2.31
CA ALA A 45 2.90 -14.59 -3.01
C ALA A 45 2.57 -13.17 -3.49
N ASP A 46 1.41 -13.00 -4.12
CA ASP A 46 0.93 -11.68 -4.55
C ASP A 46 0.68 -10.74 -3.37
N ALA A 47 0.09 -11.23 -2.28
CA ALA A 47 -0.15 -10.45 -1.06
C ALA A 47 1.14 -9.94 -0.42
N VAL A 48 2.19 -10.76 -0.41
CA VAL A 48 3.53 -10.35 0.06
C VAL A 48 4.11 -9.27 -0.87
N ALA A 49 4.03 -9.47 -2.18
CA ALA A 49 4.50 -8.47 -3.15
C ALA A 49 3.78 -7.13 -2.99
N VAL A 50 2.46 -7.14 -2.90
CA VAL A 50 1.64 -5.95 -2.67
C VAL A 50 1.95 -5.28 -1.34
N ALA A 51 2.15 -6.05 -0.28
CA ALA A 51 2.51 -5.52 1.04
C ALA A 51 3.86 -4.80 1.00
N LEU A 52 4.85 -5.35 0.28
CA LEU A 52 6.16 -4.71 0.09
C LEU A 52 6.04 -3.42 -0.75
N VAL A 53 5.26 -3.44 -1.84
CA VAL A 53 4.96 -2.24 -2.64
C VAL A 53 4.28 -1.18 -1.78
N GLY A 54 3.37 -1.56 -0.90
CA GLY A 54 2.72 -0.66 0.05
C GLY A 54 3.66 0.05 1.04
N LEU A 55 4.94 -0.32 1.11
CA LEU A 55 5.97 0.40 1.88
C LEU A 55 6.73 1.43 1.05
N LEU A 56 6.63 1.40 -0.29
CA LEU A 56 7.42 2.27 -1.16
C LEU A 56 7.13 3.76 -0.98
N PRO A 57 5.89 4.23 -0.74
CA PRO A 57 5.66 5.66 -0.48
C PRO A 57 6.47 6.19 0.70
N ASP A 58 6.74 5.36 1.72
CA ASP A 58 7.56 5.72 2.89
C ASP A 58 9.07 5.73 2.61
N VAL A 59 9.52 5.50 1.38
CA VAL A 59 10.95 5.57 1.04
C VAL A 59 11.51 6.99 1.19
N ASP A 60 10.65 8.01 1.19
CA ASP A 60 11.00 9.40 1.48
C ASP A 60 11.36 9.67 2.95
N GLN A 61 11.29 8.68 3.81
CA GLN A 61 11.65 8.79 5.22
C GLN A 61 12.89 7.95 5.52
N ALA A 62 14.02 8.60 5.81
CA ALA A 62 15.30 7.92 6.08
C ALA A 62 15.24 6.94 7.28
N GLY A 63 14.30 7.12 8.19
CA GLY A 63 14.01 6.22 9.32
C GLY A 63 13.08 5.06 9.01
N SER A 64 12.45 5.01 7.83
CA SER A 64 11.47 4.00 7.45
C SER A 64 12.11 2.61 7.27
N LYS A 65 11.26 1.57 7.30
CA LYS A 65 11.72 0.21 6.98
C LYS A 65 12.17 0.10 5.52
N ALA A 66 11.44 0.72 4.60
CA ALA A 66 11.78 0.75 3.18
C ALA A 66 13.19 1.33 2.96
N ALA A 67 13.51 2.47 3.59
CA ALA A 67 14.82 3.11 3.48
C ALA A 67 15.97 2.28 4.07
N ARG A 68 15.68 1.37 5.01
CA ARG A 68 16.69 0.54 5.68
C ARG A 68 17.02 -0.76 4.93
N LEU A 69 16.16 -1.23 4.02
CA LEU A 69 16.32 -2.52 3.34
C LEU A 69 17.61 -2.63 2.54
N GLY A 70 18.07 -1.56 1.91
CA GLY A 70 19.31 -1.53 1.10
C GLY A 70 20.53 -0.92 1.82
N GLY A 71 20.46 -0.75 3.14
CA GLY A 71 21.58 -0.22 3.94
C GLY A 71 21.79 1.30 3.78
N TRP A 72 23.04 1.76 3.78
CA TRP A 72 23.35 3.19 3.71
C TRP A 72 22.99 3.86 2.38
N PRO A 73 23.11 3.22 1.19
CA PRO A 73 22.76 3.88 -0.07
C PRO A 73 21.27 4.24 -0.15
N THR A 74 20.39 3.30 0.24
CA THR A 74 18.94 3.56 0.26
C THR A 74 18.54 4.58 1.31
N ARG A 75 19.24 4.63 2.44
CA ARG A 75 19.03 5.68 3.46
C ARG A 75 19.46 7.06 2.96
N ALA A 76 20.58 7.15 2.25
CA ALA A 76 21.04 8.40 1.64
C ALA A 76 20.06 8.89 0.57
N LEU A 77 19.56 7.99 -0.29
CA LEU A 77 18.52 8.29 -1.25
C LEU A 77 17.23 8.76 -0.57
N ALA A 78 16.79 8.06 0.48
CA ALA A 78 15.62 8.43 1.26
C ALA A 78 15.76 9.82 1.88
N TRP A 79 16.94 10.13 2.42
CA TRP A 79 17.23 11.46 2.94
C TRP A 79 17.15 12.53 1.85
N LEU A 80 17.75 12.27 0.68
CA LEU A 80 17.67 13.18 -0.46
C LEU A 80 16.23 13.42 -0.90
N LEU A 81 15.45 12.36 -1.05
CA LEU A 81 14.03 12.45 -1.39
C LEU A 81 13.25 13.24 -0.34
N GLN A 82 13.53 13.03 0.94
CA GLN A 82 12.91 13.77 2.04
C GLN A 82 13.22 15.27 1.98
N VAL A 83 14.46 15.62 1.65
CA VAL A 83 14.87 17.04 1.53
C VAL A 83 14.22 17.71 0.32
N VAL A 84 14.14 17.01 -0.82
CA VAL A 84 13.64 17.58 -2.08
C VAL A 84 12.12 17.57 -2.17
N LEU A 85 11.48 16.47 -1.77
CA LEU A 85 10.04 16.25 -1.95
C LEU A 85 9.23 16.45 -0.66
N GLY A 86 9.91 16.56 0.48
CA GLY A 86 9.29 16.61 1.80
C GLY A 86 8.75 15.24 2.24
N HIS A 87 8.81 14.96 3.54
CA HIS A 87 8.15 13.77 4.10
C HIS A 87 6.63 13.92 4.02
N ARG A 88 5.94 12.87 3.54
CA ARG A 88 4.51 12.92 3.20
C ARG A 88 4.19 14.04 2.22
N GLY A 89 5.08 14.28 1.24
CA GLY A 89 4.92 15.19 0.12
C GLY A 89 4.47 14.47 -1.15
N ALA A 90 5.23 14.65 -2.21
CA ALA A 90 4.89 14.14 -3.55
C ALA A 90 4.60 12.64 -3.59
N LEU A 91 5.39 11.79 -2.88
CA LEU A 91 5.20 10.33 -2.89
C LEU A 91 3.88 9.88 -2.25
N HIS A 92 3.27 10.70 -1.41
CA HIS A 92 1.98 10.43 -0.78
C HIS A 92 0.82 11.10 -1.53
N SER A 93 0.87 11.10 -2.86
CA SER A 93 -0.15 11.71 -3.72
C SER A 93 -0.66 10.75 -4.80
N LEU A 94 -1.79 11.10 -5.41
CA LEU A 94 -2.30 10.38 -6.59
C LEU A 94 -1.37 10.51 -7.79
N VAL A 95 -0.64 11.61 -7.91
CA VAL A 95 0.36 11.78 -8.98
C VAL A 95 1.44 10.72 -8.86
N ALA A 96 1.97 10.50 -7.65
CA ALA A 96 2.96 9.45 -7.44
C ALA A 96 2.38 8.04 -7.66
N ALA A 97 1.15 7.80 -7.23
CA ALA A 97 0.46 6.53 -7.49
C ALA A 97 0.32 6.26 -9.00
N PHE A 98 -0.03 7.28 -9.78
CA PHE A 98 -0.11 7.19 -11.24
C PHE A 98 1.26 6.92 -11.88
N VAL A 99 2.30 7.66 -11.47
CA VAL A 99 3.67 7.45 -11.96
C VAL A 99 4.16 6.03 -11.62
N ALA A 100 3.92 5.56 -10.40
CA ALA A 100 4.28 4.21 -9.97
C ALA A 100 3.55 3.13 -10.80
N TRP A 101 2.25 3.29 -11.02
CA TRP A 101 1.48 2.44 -11.91
C TRP A 101 2.05 2.41 -13.33
N TRP A 102 2.35 3.59 -13.90
CA TRP A 102 2.92 3.70 -15.24
C TRP A 102 4.29 3.04 -15.36
N LEU A 103 5.17 3.24 -14.39
CA LEU A 103 6.45 2.53 -14.31
C LEU A 103 6.24 1.02 -14.18
N GLY A 104 5.24 0.59 -13.39
CA GLY A 104 4.83 -0.81 -13.28
C GLY A 104 4.38 -1.40 -14.62
N GLN A 105 3.71 -0.62 -15.48
CA GLN A 105 3.35 -1.04 -16.83
C GLN A 105 4.59 -1.24 -17.73
N LEU A 106 5.53 -0.29 -17.70
CA LEU A 106 6.77 -0.40 -18.49
C LEU A 106 7.59 -1.61 -18.08
N VAL A 107 7.83 -1.77 -16.77
CA VAL A 107 8.61 -2.89 -16.23
C VAL A 107 7.88 -4.21 -16.45
N GLY A 108 6.58 -4.25 -16.18
CA GLY A 108 5.75 -5.44 -16.37
C GLY A 108 5.75 -5.92 -17.83
N SER A 109 5.64 -5.00 -18.78
CA SER A 109 5.72 -5.31 -20.20
C SER A 109 7.10 -5.85 -20.59
N ALA A 110 8.18 -5.24 -20.08
CA ALA A 110 9.55 -5.67 -20.37
C ALA A 110 9.87 -7.06 -19.79
N LEU A 111 9.29 -7.39 -18.63
CA LEU A 111 9.52 -8.67 -17.93
C LEU A 111 8.47 -9.75 -18.26
N GLY A 112 7.44 -9.46 -19.05
CA GLY A 112 6.34 -10.39 -19.32
C GLY A 112 5.43 -10.63 -18.11
N VAL A 113 5.29 -9.64 -17.23
CA VAL A 113 4.48 -9.69 -15.98
C VAL A 113 3.34 -8.67 -16.04
N PRO A 114 2.25 -8.93 -16.78
CA PRO A 114 1.20 -7.95 -17.06
C PRO A 114 0.45 -7.46 -15.81
N GLY A 115 0.40 -8.26 -14.74
CA GLY A 115 -0.25 -7.90 -13.48
C GLY A 115 0.53 -6.90 -12.61
N LEU A 116 1.81 -6.65 -12.90
CA LEU A 116 2.70 -5.84 -12.05
C LEU A 116 2.16 -4.43 -11.79
N ALA A 117 1.71 -3.74 -12.83
CA ALA A 117 1.18 -2.38 -12.70
C ALA A 117 -0.03 -2.31 -11.77
N GLY A 118 -0.94 -3.28 -11.89
CA GLY A 118 -2.11 -3.36 -11.03
C GLY A 118 -1.75 -3.61 -9.57
N LEU A 119 -0.78 -4.48 -9.30
CA LEU A 119 -0.28 -4.69 -7.95
C LEU A 119 0.37 -3.44 -7.36
N VAL A 120 1.18 -2.75 -8.17
CA VAL A 120 1.81 -1.49 -7.77
C VAL A 120 0.75 -0.44 -7.43
N ALA A 121 -0.25 -0.27 -8.29
CA ALA A 121 -1.36 0.65 -8.03
C ALA A 121 -2.12 0.29 -6.76
N PHE A 122 -2.45 -0.98 -6.56
CA PHE A 122 -3.14 -1.44 -5.36
C PHE A 122 -2.35 -1.15 -4.08
N GLY A 123 -1.07 -1.56 -4.05
CA GLY A 123 -0.21 -1.34 -2.88
C GLY A 123 -0.05 0.14 -2.54
N TRP A 124 0.15 1.00 -3.57
CA TRP A 124 0.27 2.44 -3.38
C TRP A 124 -1.02 3.09 -2.89
N CYS A 125 -2.16 2.78 -3.53
CA CYS A 125 -3.46 3.31 -3.11
C CYS A 125 -3.85 2.85 -1.71
N ALA A 126 -3.60 1.58 -1.35
CA ALA A 126 -3.83 1.07 -0.01
C ALA A 126 -3.01 1.84 1.03
N HIS A 127 -1.72 2.12 0.74
CA HIS A 127 -0.89 2.97 1.61
C HIS A 127 -1.51 4.35 1.82
N LEU A 128 -1.91 5.03 0.73
CA LEU A 128 -2.51 6.37 0.82
C LEU A 128 -3.80 6.36 1.65
N LEU A 129 -4.65 5.35 1.49
CA LEU A 129 -5.89 5.20 2.27
C LEU A 129 -5.61 5.01 3.75
N LEU A 130 -4.66 4.13 4.09
CA LEU A 130 -4.27 3.87 5.48
C LEU A 130 -3.69 5.13 6.13
N ASP A 131 -2.88 5.89 5.42
CA ASP A 131 -2.33 7.14 5.93
C ASP A 131 -3.35 8.27 5.98
N ALA A 132 -4.35 8.28 5.10
CA ALA A 132 -5.47 9.21 5.20
C ALA A 132 -6.28 9.00 6.48
N ALA A 133 -6.34 7.77 7.02
CA ALA A 133 -7.00 7.47 8.30
C ALA A 133 -6.16 7.89 9.53
N THR A 134 -4.97 8.45 9.34
CA THR A 134 -4.17 9.01 10.44
C THR A 134 -4.45 10.50 10.65
N ALA A 135 -4.11 11.02 11.83
CA ALA A 135 -4.25 12.44 12.18
C ALA A 135 -3.48 13.37 11.22
N GLY A 136 -2.36 12.90 10.66
CA GLY A 136 -1.55 13.66 9.69
C GLY A 136 -2.19 13.78 8.31
N GLY A 137 -2.98 12.80 7.91
CA GLY A 137 -3.56 12.73 6.57
C GLY A 137 -2.51 12.67 5.44
N VAL A 138 -2.98 12.73 4.20
CA VAL A 138 -2.14 12.69 2.98
C VAL A 138 -2.40 13.89 2.06
N PRO A 139 -1.39 14.46 1.40
CA PRO A 139 -1.52 15.51 0.40
C PRO A 139 -1.96 14.90 -0.94
N ILE A 140 -3.19 14.38 -0.99
CA ILE A 140 -3.69 13.54 -2.08
C ILE A 140 -3.57 14.18 -3.46
N LEU A 141 -3.69 15.52 -3.53
CA LEU A 141 -3.62 16.31 -4.77
C LEU A 141 -2.33 17.15 -4.84
N TRP A 142 -1.21 16.65 -4.28
CA TRP A 142 0.06 17.36 -4.41
C TRP A 142 0.29 17.81 -5.87
N PRO A 143 0.78 19.08 -6.16
CA PRO A 143 1.39 20.02 -5.22
C PRO A 143 0.38 20.96 -4.50
N LEU A 144 -0.92 20.76 -4.65
CA LEU A 144 -1.90 21.55 -3.91
C LEU A 144 -1.80 21.28 -2.39
N PRO A 145 -1.95 22.30 -1.53
CA PRO A 145 -1.81 22.17 -0.08
C PRO A 145 -3.04 21.52 0.59
N LEU A 146 -3.76 20.67 -0.13
CA LEU A 146 -4.95 19.97 0.34
C LEU A 146 -4.58 18.63 0.95
N ARG A 147 -4.97 18.39 2.22
CA ARG A 147 -4.78 17.11 2.90
C ARG A 147 -6.10 16.38 3.08
N LEU A 148 -6.15 15.18 2.54
CA LEU A 148 -7.24 14.24 2.81
C LEU A 148 -7.02 13.61 4.19
N ARG A 149 -8.04 13.72 5.06
CA ARG A 149 -8.09 13.06 6.37
C ARG A 149 -9.40 12.33 6.48
N LEU A 150 -9.32 11.06 6.81
CA LEU A 150 -10.48 10.19 7.05
C LEU A 150 -10.61 9.91 8.54
N PRO A 151 -11.84 9.80 9.07
CA PRO A 151 -12.02 9.30 10.43
C PRO A 151 -11.48 7.86 10.53
N PRO A 152 -10.98 7.43 11.68
CA PRO A 152 -11.03 8.10 12.99
C PRO A 152 -9.85 9.02 13.34
N GLY A 153 -8.91 9.29 12.43
CA GLY A 153 -7.77 10.16 12.70
C GLY A 153 -6.75 9.55 13.69
N LEU A 154 -6.32 8.32 13.42
CA LEU A 154 -5.48 7.52 14.31
C LEU A 154 -4.11 8.14 14.55
N SER A 155 -3.63 8.09 15.79
CA SER A 155 -2.25 8.43 16.12
C SER A 155 -1.31 7.32 15.66
N THR A 156 -0.28 7.65 14.88
CA THR A 156 0.72 6.68 14.41
C THR A 156 1.45 6.04 15.58
N GLY A 157 1.43 4.71 15.66
CA GLY A 157 2.01 3.92 16.76
C GLY A 157 1.17 3.91 18.03
N GLY A 158 0.00 4.56 18.06
CA GLY A 158 -0.88 4.60 19.23
C GLY A 158 -1.76 3.35 19.36
N LEU A 159 -2.42 3.21 20.53
CA LEU A 159 -3.36 2.10 20.80
C LEU A 159 -4.49 2.02 19.77
N GLY A 160 -4.99 3.16 19.28
CA GLY A 160 -6.04 3.20 18.27
C GLY A 160 -5.60 2.56 16.93
N GLU A 161 -4.35 2.75 16.53
CA GLU A 161 -3.80 2.09 15.32
C GLU A 161 -3.75 0.56 15.51
N HIS A 162 -3.31 0.09 16.68
CA HIS A 162 -3.26 -1.34 16.97
C HIS A 162 -4.66 -1.96 17.06
N ALA A 163 -5.62 -1.27 17.69
CA ALA A 163 -7.00 -1.72 17.72
C ALA A 163 -7.63 -1.79 16.33
N ALA A 164 -7.40 -0.77 15.49
CA ALA A 164 -7.86 -0.77 14.10
C ALA A 164 -7.22 -1.90 13.28
N LEU A 165 -5.89 -2.14 13.44
CA LEU A 165 -5.19 -3.24 12.83
C LEU A 165 -5.83 -4.58 13.18
N LEU A 166 -6.03 -4.86 14.47
CA LEU A 166 -6.64 -6.10 14.93
C LEU A 166 -8.08 -6.25 14.43
N GLY A 167 -8.87 -5.17 14.44
CA GLY A 167 -10.24 -5.16 13.94
C GLY A 167 -10.33 -5.50 12.45
N VAL A 168 -9.48 -4.89 11.61
CA VAL A 168 -9.46 -5.19 10.18
C VAL A 168 -8.98 -6.61 9.92
N LEU A 169 -7.94 -7.09 10.62
CA LEU A 169 -7.48 -8.47 10.47
C LEU A 169 -8.56 -9.48 10.90
N ALA A 170 -9.31 -9.20 11.97
CA ALA A 170 -10.43 -10.04 12.39
C ALA A 170 -11.55 -10.07 11.34
N VAL A 171 -11.90 -8.94 10.74
CA VAL A 171 -12.87 -8.88 9.64
C VAL A 171 -12.38 -9.66 8.42
N CYS A 172 -11.10 -9.53 8.05
CA CYS A 172 -10.51 -10.30 6.95
C CYS A 172 -10.56 -11.81 7.25
N ALA A 173 -10.22 -12.24 8.46
CA ALA A 173 -10.26 -13.64 8.87
C ALA A 173 -11.68 -14.20 8.84
N TRP A 174 -12.64 -13.45 9.38
CA TRP A 174 -14.06 -13.83 9.33
C TRP A 174 -14.57 -13.93 7.89
N TRP A 175 -14.25 -12.94 7.05
CA TRP A 175 -14.68 -12.93 5.65
C TRP A 175 -14.10 -14.09 4.84
N THR A 176 -12.87 -14.50 5.14
CA THR A 176 -12.20 -15.64 4.47
C THR A 176 -12.55 -16.99 5.07
N GLY A 177 -13.37 -17.05 6.12
CA GLY A 177 -13.71 -18.29 6.80
C GLY A 177 -12.55 -18.91 7.59
N LEU A 178 -11.55 -18.10 7.96
CA LEU A 178 -10.41 -18.52 8.78
C LEU A 178 -10.65 -18.29 10.29
N ALA A 179 -11.78 -17.72 10.65
CA ALA A 179 -12.21 -17.48 12.04
C ALA A 179 -13.53 -18.17 12.32
#